data_a69d7d7ff1fb96276483bacdd80a57f3
#
_entry.id   a69d7d7ff1fb96276483bacdd80a57f3
#
_cell.length_a   1.000
_cell.length_b   1.000
_cell.length_c   1.000
_cell.angle_alpha   90.00
_cell.angle_beta   90.00
_cell.angle_gamma   90.00
#
_symmetry.space_group_name_H-M   'P 1'
#
loop_
_entity.id
_entity.type
_entity.pdbx_description
1 polymer ?
#
loop_
_entity_poly.entity_id
_entity_poly.type
_entity_poly.pdbx_seq_one_letter_code
_entity_poly.pdbx_strand_id
1 'polypeptide(L)'
;TPTCSIARSCGGCEWLSVPYPIQLKRKQTQVEELLAPLASINNVTIEPIRGMDEPLAYRHKAATPFAPGKGRTVRSGFYASGTHKIIASKECLVEDGRARAILNDVAYLAGQFNIHAYQEDRGKGALRHGVVRCGYATNDVMLVLVVNGQHLPHEQEFIAALRKAHPELTSIFLNVNQKRTNAILGRETRLLWGSTSMSDKLLGCTFEIGPTSFYQTNPQQTEVLYQLAIDGALASSELAGSELTGSESADAAQASISTQAATSAPASNLRVLDAYCGTGTIGLCLAHAAQAQGINLLLTGVDQVENNIQMARR
;
A
#
# COMPACT_ATOMS: atom_id res chain seq x y z
N THR A 1 6.73 -23.01 -11.26
CA THR A 1 7.29 -22.07 -10.26
C THR A 1 8.15 -21.07 -11.02
N PRO A 2 7.91 -19.77 -10.87
CA PRO A 2 8.71 -18.75 -11.56
C PRO A 2 10.16 -18.81 -11.09
N THR A 3 11.10 -18.70 -12.03
CA THR A 3 12.53 -18.79 -11.75
C THR A 3 13.14 -17.40 -11.78
N CYS A 4 13.42 -16.84 -10.59
CA CYS A 4 14.19 -15.60 -10.47
C CYS A 4 15.68 -15.93 -10.54
N SER A 5 16.43 -15.28 -11.45
CA SER A 5 17.85 -15.53 -11.69
C SER A 5 18.75 -15.26 -10.47
N ILE A 6 18.30 -14.41 -9.54
CA ILE A 6 19.03 -14.03 -8.32
C ILE A 6 18.41 -14.57 -7.03
N ALA A 7 17.40 -15.47 -7.10
CA ALA A 7 16.65 -15.93 -5.94
C ALA A 7 17.52 -16.48 -4.79
N ARG A 8 18.64 -17.13 -5.12
CA ARG A 8 19.55 -17.72 -4.11
C ARG A 8 20.38 -16.69 -3.34
N SER A 9 20.54 -15.49 -3.88
CA SER A 9 21.39 -14.45 -3.30
C SER A 9 20.61 -13.20 -2.84
N CYS A 10 19.42 -13.01 -3.39
CA CYS A 10 18.55 -11.89 -3.07
C CYS A 10 17.77 -12.14 -1.77
N GLY A 11 17.78 -11.21 -0.83
CA GLY A 11 16.99 -11.28 0.40
C GLY A 11 15.55 -10.75 0.28
N GLY A 12 15.10 -10.42 -0.94
CA GLY A 12 13.79 -9.78 -1.14
C GLY A 12 12.59 -10.74 -1.13
N CYS A 13 12.80 -12.05 -1.37
CA CYS A 13 11.73 -13.05 -1.47
C CYS A 13 12.13 -14.35 -0.77
N GLU A 14 11.40 -14.73 0.27
CA GLU A 14 11.61 -15.99 0.99
C GLU A 14 10.86 -17.16 0.34
N TRP A 15 9.70 -16.90 -0.26
CA TRP A 15 8.75 -17.92 -0.69
C TRP A 15 8.62 -18.08 -2.22
N LEU A 16 9.31 -17.25 -3.00
CA LEU A 16 9.15 -17.27 -4.47
C LEU A 16 9.51 -18.65 -5.10
N SER A 17 10.42 -19.40 -4.48
CA SER A 17 10.79 -20.75 -4.92
C SER A 17 9.78 -21.83 -4.55
N VAL A 18 8.80 -21.54 -3.69
CA VAL A 18 7.73 -22.46 -3.29
C VAL A 18 6.56 -22.30 -4.26
N PRO A 19 5.99 -23.38 -4.82
CA PRO A 19 4.80 -23.30 -5.66
C PRO A 19 3.65 -22.56 -4.95
N TYR A 20 2.98 -21.65 -5.65
CA TYR A 20 1.99 -20.77 -5.04
C TYR A 20 0.85 -21.50 -4.31
N PRO A 21 0.27 -22.59 -4.83
CA PRO A 21 -0.72 -23.37 -4.07
C PRO A 21 -0.18 -23.92 -2.73
N ILE A 22 1.11 -24.28 -2.69
CA ILE A 22 1.75 -24.70 -1.44
C ILE A 22 1.92 -23.54 -0.47
N GLN A 23 2.26 -22.34 -0.97
CA GLN A 23 2.30 -21.12 -0.15
C GLN A 23 0.94 -20.86 0.50
N LEU A 24 -0.15 -20.90 -0.28
CA LEU A 24 -1.51 -20.69 0.22
C LEU A 24 -1.89 -21.73 1.28
N LYS A 25 -1.65 -23.03 0.98
CA LYS A 25 -1.94 -24.10 1.94
C LYS A 25 -1.21 -23.91 3.27
N ARG A 26 0.09 -23.58 3.24
CA ARG A 26 0.87 -23.34 4.47
C ARG A 26 0.35 -22.16 5.28
N LYS A 27 0.01 -21.06 4.60
CA LYS A 27 -0.58 -19.88 5.27
C LYS A 27 -1.93 -20.20 5.88
N GLN A 28 -2.79 -20.94 5.19
CA GLN A 28 -4.08 -21.38 5.69
C GLN A 28 -3.89 -22.21 6.95
N THR A 29 -3.07 -23.28 6.89
CA THR A 29 -2.80 -24.15 8.04
C THR A 29 -2.26 -23.36 9.25
N GLN A 30 -1.34 -22.40 9.02
CA GLN A 30 -0.81 -21.57 10.10
C GLN A 30 -1.90 -20.75 10.79
N VAL A 31 -2.85 -20.19 10.05
CA VAL A 31 -3.96 -19.42 10.62
C VAL A 31 -4.91 -20.36 11.39
N GLU A 32 -5.23 -21.52 10.83
CA GLU A 32 -6.07 -22.54 11.45
C GLU A 32 -5.48 -23.03 12.79
N GLU A 33 -4.18 -23.33 12.82
CA GLU A 33 -3.47 -23.72 14.04
C GLU A 33 -3.47 -22.62 15.11
N LEU A 34 -3.20 -21.37 14.72
CA LEU A 34 -3.19 -20.23 15.65
C LEU A 34 -4.57 -19.92 16.22
N LEU A 35 -5.63 -20.09 15.46
CA LEU A 35 -7.00 -19.76 15.86
C LEU A 35 -7.78 -20.96 16.40
N ALA A 36 -7.24 -22.18 16.33
CA ALA A 36 -7.91 -23.40 16.79
C ALA A 36 -8.48 -23.30 18.22
N PRO A 37 -7.77 -22.73 19.23
CA PRO A 37 -8.32 -22.58 20.58
C PRO A 37 -9.55 -21.68 20.64
N LEU A 38 -9.59 -20.62 19.83
CA LEU A 38 -10.72 -19.68 19.78
C LEU A 38 -11.89 -20.26 18.97
N ALA A 39 -11.61 -20.93 17.86
CA ALA A 39 -12.62 -21.57 17.02
C ALA A 39 -13.41 -22.65 17.77
N SER A 40 -12.74 -23.45 18.60
CA SER A 40 -13.37 -24.51 19.40
C SER A 40 -14.30 -23.98 20.50
N ILE A 41 -13.99 -22.79 21.07
CA ILE A 41 -14.81 -22.18 22.14
C ILE A 41 -16.02 -21.45 21.57
N ASN A 42 -15.84 -20.74 20.44
CA ASN A 42 -16.84 -19.79 19.93
C ASN A 42 -17.56 -20.28 18.66
N ASN A 43 -17.34 -21.51 18.24
CA ASN A 43 -17.89 -22.08 16.99
C ASN A 43 -17.58 -21.18 15.75
N VAL A 44 -16.36 -20.62 15.71
CA VAL A 44 -15.92 -19.74 14.63
C VAL A 44 -15.46 -20.57 13.44
N THR A 45 -15.93 -20.23 12.24
CA THR A 45 -15.45 -20.81 10.98
C THR A 45 -14.28 -20.00 10.45
N ILE A 46 -13.20 -20.69 10.08
CA ILE A 46 -12.07 -20.08 9.39
C ILE A 46 -12.25 -20.30 7.89
N GLU A 47 -12.54 -19.21 7.19
CA GLU A 47 -12.76 -19.25 5.76
C GLU A 47 -11.49 -19.58 4.97
N PRO A 48 -11.60 -20.18 3.76
CA PRO A 48 -10.46 -20.45 2.90
C PRO A 48 -9.71 -19.18 2.50
N ILE A 49 -8.39 -19.27 2.48
CA ILE A 49 -7.53 -18.16 2.06
C ILE A 49 -7.86 -17.71 0.62
N ARG A 50 -7.92 -16.41 0.42
CA ARG A 50 -8.10 -15.79 -0.90
C ARG A 50 -6.74 -15.54 -1.52
N GLY A 51 -6.39 -16.29 -2.57
CA GLY A 51 -5.16 -16.15 -3.33
C GLY A 51 -5.30 -15.18 -4.50
N MET A 52 -4.17 -14.90 -5.16
CA MET A 52 -4.12 -14.19 -6.45
C MET A 52 -4.12 -15.21 -7.59
N ASP A 53 -4.74 -14.83 -8.70
CA ASP A 53 -4.64 -15.63 -9.94
C ASP A 53 -3.22 -15.53 -10.52
N GLU A 54 -2.66 -14.31 -10.55
CA GLU A 54 -1.30 -14.02 -11.02
C GLU A 54 -0.45 -13.41 -9.91
N PRO A 55 0.27 -14.23 -9.11
CA PRO A 55 1.03 -13.76 -7.95
C PRO A 55 2.41 -13.18 -8.31
N LEU A 56 2.51 -12.50 -9.45
CA LEU A 56 3.70 -11.81 -9.92
C LEU A 56 3.38 -10.35 -10.24
N ALA A 57 4.41 -9.52 -10.37
CA ALA A 57 4.31 -8.09 -10.67
C ALA A 57 3.29 -7.32 -9.78
N TYR A 58 2.95 -7.86 -8.62
CA TYR A 58 1.92 -7.32 -7.73
C TYR A 58 2.39 -6.11 -6.92
N ARG A 59 3.69 -5.85 -6.90
CA ARG A 59 4.28 -4.85 -6.04
C ARG A 59 4.36 -3.50 -6.74
N HIS A 60 3.35 -2.68 -6.54
CA HIS A 60 3.22 -1.33 -7.14
C HIS A 60 4.04 -0.25 -6.41
N LYS A 61 4.73 -0.61 -5.34
CA LYS A 61 5.74 0.23 -4.67
C LYS A 61 7.04 -0.53 -4.57
N ALA A 62 8.06 -0.07 -5.27
CA ALA A 62 9.43 -0.59 -5.19
C ALA A 62 10.33 0.38 -4.42
N ALA A 63 11.17 -0.14 -3.54
CA ALA A 63 12.17 0.65 -2.82
C ALA A 63 13.52 -0.08 -2.91
N THR A 64 14.51 0.61 -3.45
CA THR A 64 15.81 0.03 -3.77
C THR A 64 16.95 0.86 -3.21
N PRO A 65 17.90 0.24 -2.48
CA PRO A 65 19.15 0.89 -2.12
C PRO A 65 20.09 0.99 -3.33
N PHE A 66 20.91 2.03 -3.33
CA PHE A 66 22.00 2.19 -4.29
C PHE A 66 23.35 1.94 -3.62
N ALA A 67 24.28 1.35 -4.37
CA ALA A 67 25.64 1.12 -3.90
C ALA A 67 26.67 1.48 -4.96
N PRO A 68 27.91 1.82 -4.57
CA PRO A 68 29.00 1.99 -5.50
C PRO A 68 29.27 0.73 -6.29
N GLY A 69 29.47 0.89 -7.60
CA GLY A 69 29.97 -0.14 -8.50
C GLY A 69 31.47 0.01 -8.76
N LYS A 70 31.95 -0.52 -9.88
CA LYS A 70 33.32 -0.33 -10.33
C LYS A 70 33.49 1.08 -10.95
N GLY A 71 34.56 1.78 -10.58
CA GLY A 71 34.79 3.14 -11.07
C GLY A 71 33.69 4.10 -10.62
N ARG A 72 33.05 4.78 -11.57
CA ARG A 72 31.97 5.75 -11.31
C ARG A 72 30.58 5.13 -11.36
N THR A 73 30.45 3.82 -11.57
CA THR A 73 29.15 3.18 -11.72
C THR A 73 28.41 3.10 -10.39
N VAL A 74 27.08 3.16 -10.45
CA VAL A 74 26.17 2.92 -9.33
C VAL A 74 25.38 1.65 -9.60
N ARG A 75 25.16 0.85 -8.57
CA ARG A 75 24.36 -0.38 -8.64
C ARG A 75 23.02 -0.17 -7.98
N SER A 76 21.96 -0.67 -8.62
CA SER A 76 20.61 -0.80 -8.11
C SER A 76 20.30 -2.26 -7.84
N GLY A 77 19.64 -2.59 -6.74
CA GLY A 77 19.29 -3.99 -6.43
C GLY A 77 18.76 -4.16 -5.02
N PHE A 78 18.95 -5.35 -4.48
CA PHE A 78 18.44 -5.75 -3.18
C PHE A 78 19.56 -6.17 -2.25
N TYR A 79 19.35 -6.06 -0.96
CA TYR A 79 20.27 -6.62 0.01
C TYR A 79 20.28 -8.15 -0.06
N ALA A 80 21.45 -8.77 -0.01
CA ALA A 80 21.56 -10.18 0.29
C ALA A 80 21.07 -10.44 1.72
N SER A 81 20.42 -11.57 1.94
CA SER A 81 19.83 -11.92 3.24
C SER A 81 20.85 -11.75 4.37
N GLY A 82 20.44 -11.03 5.43
CA GLY A 82 21.25 -10.78 6.62
C GLY A 82 22.48 -9.88 6.41
N THR A 83 22.60 -9.16 5.29
CA THR A 83 23.75 -8.31 4.98
C THR A 83 23.35 -6.97 4.37
N HIS A 84 24.30 -6.02 4.32
CA HIS A 84 24.18 -4.77 3.55
C HIS A 84 24.79 -4.87 2.13
N LYS A 85 25.16 -6.09 1.68
CA LYS A 85 25.69 -6.30 0.35
C LYS A 85 24.56 -6.24 -0.67
N ILE A 86 24.66 -5.34 -1.66
CA ILE A 86 23.65 -5.20 -2.71
C ILE A 86 23.92 -6.23 -3.82
N ILE A 87 22.89 -7.00 -4.12
CA ILE A 87 22.78 -7.87 -5.28
C ILE A 87 22.11 -7.06 -6.38
N ALA A 88 22.87 -6.74 -7.43
CA ALA A 88 22.32 -5.99 -8.56
C ALA A 88 21.24 -6.81 -9.26
N SER A 89 20.13 -6.16 -9.60
CA SER A 89 19.02 -6.80 -10.30
C SER A 89 18.56 -5.96 -11.47
N LYS A 90 18.53 -6.57 -12.64
CA LYS A 90 17.96 -5.97 -13.85
C LYS A 90 16.44 -6.11 -13.89
N GLU A 91 15.94 -7.21 -13.32
CA GLU A 91 14.53 -7.60 -13.33
C GLU A 91 14.10 -8.02 -11.93
N CYS A 92 12.84 -7.82 -11.60
CA CYS A 92 12.22 -8.34 -10.39
C CYS A 92 10.83 -8.87 -10.73
N LEU A 93 10.60 -10.16 -10.47
CA LEU A 93 9.34 -10.82 -10.82
C LEU A 93 8.15 -10.35 -10.00
N VAL A 94 8.38 -9.74 -8.85
CA VAL A 94 7.30 -9.30 -7.95
C VAL A 94 7.02 -7.80 -7.99
N GLU A 95 7.93 -7.00 -8.55
CA GLU A 95 7.72 -5.55 -8.74
C GLU A 95 7.06 -5.26 -10.09
N ASP A 96 6.31 -4.16 -10.15
CA ASP A 96 5.87 -3.57 -11.42
C ASP A 96 7.09 -3.28 -12.31
N GLY A 97 7.04 -3.70 -13.56
CA GLY A 97 8.17 -3.60 -14.49
C GLY A 97 8.65 -2.17 -14.71
N ARG A 98 7.75 -1.16 -14.68
CA ARG A 98 8.08 0.26 -14.76
C ARG A 98 9.02 0.68 -13.63
N ALA A 99 8.71 0.24 -12.40
CA ALA A 99 9.48 0.61 -11.22
C ALA A 99 10.93 0.13 -11.33
N ARG A 100 11.16 -1.12 -11.74
CA ARG A 100 12.52 -1.66 -11.85
C ARG A 100 13.33 -0.99 -12.95
N ALA A 101 12.73 -0.70 -14.11
CA ALA A 101 13.36 0.04 -15.20
C ALA A 101 13.84 1.42 -14.74
N ILE A 102 12.95 2.21 -14.12
CA ILE A 102 13.28 3.54 -13.59
C ILE A 102 14.43 3.47 -12.57
N LEU A 103 14.38 2.54 -11.61
CA LEU A 103 15.41 2.42 -10.58
C LEU A 103 16.78 2.02 -11.14
N ASN A 104 16.81 1.21 -12.19
CA ASN A 104 18.05 0.86 -12.89
C ASN A 104 18.61 2.06 -13.66
N ASP A 105 17.76 2.85 -14.30
CA ASP A 105 18.20 4.04 -15.03
C ASP A 105 18.58 5.18 -14.10
N VAL A 106 17.97 5.32 -12.92
CA VAL A 106 18.48 6.20 -11.84
C VAL A 106 19.93 5.84 -11.51
N ALA A 107 20.24 4.55 -11.34
CA ALA A 107 21.61 4.12 -11.05
C ALA A 107 22.57 4.37 -12.22
N TYR A 108 22.14 4.07 -13.43
CA TYR A 108 22.93 4.31 -14.64
C TYR A 108 23.25 5.78 -14.83
N LEU A 109 22.24 6.64 -14.81
CA LEU A 109 22.40 8.08 -14.99
C LEU A 109 23.18 8.72 -13.82
N ALA A 110 23.01 8.24 -12.58
CA ALA A 110 23.82 8.70 -11.45
C ALA A 110 25.32 8.55 -11.73
N GLY A 111 25.73 7.42 -12.33
CA GLY A 111 27.11 7.22 -12.78
C GLY A 111 27.55 8.23 -13.84
N GLN A 112 26.68 8.58 -14.81
CA GLN A 112 26.98 9.55 -15.87
C GLN A 112 27.14 10.97 -15.32
N PHE A 113 26.31 11.36 -14.35
CA PHE A 113 26.33 12.68 -13.71
C PHE A 113 27.28 12.77 -12.50
N ASN A 114 28.12 11.75 -12.30
CA ASN A 114 29.05 11.68 -11.16
C ASN A 114 28.37 11.83 -9.79
N ILE A 115 27.13 11.32 -9.68
CA ILE A 115 26.38 11.25 -8.43
C ILE A 115 26.77 9.96 -7.71
N HIS A 116 27.48 10.07 -6.60
CA HIS A 116 27.97 8.91 -5.86
C HIS A 116 26.89 8.29 -5.00
N ALA A 117 26.78 6.95 -5.04
CA ALA A 117 25.91 6.22 -4.12
C ALA A 117 26.46 6.30 -2.69
N TYR A 118 25.53 6.31 -1.74
CA TYR A 118 25.84 6.36 -0.32
C TYR A 118 26.49 5.04 0.15
N GLN A 119 27.51 5.19 0.97
CA GLN A 119 28.23 4.09 1.63
C GLN A 119 27.94 4.16 3.13
N GLU A 120 27.16 3.23 3.65
CA GLU A 120 26.69 3.25 5.04
C GLU A 120 27.85 3.24 6.04
N ASP A 121 28.88 2.40 5.79
CA ASP A 121 30.04 2.26 6.67
C ASP A 121 30.86 3.56 6.76
N ARG A 122 30.87 4.35 5.70
CA ARG A 122 31.65 5.59 5.59
C ARG A 122 30.83 6.85 5.82
N GLY A 123 29.51 6.77 5.74
CA GLY A 123 28.61 7.92 5.79
C GLY A 123 28.79 8.91 4.62
N LYS A 124 29.33 8.46 3.48
CA LYS A 124 29.68 9.30 2.32
C LYS A 124 28.91 8.86 1.08
N GLY A 125 28.64 9.83 0.20
CA GLY A 125 27.85 9.66 -1.01
C GLY A 125 26.49 10.34 -0.88
N ALA A 126 25.91 10.74 -2.01
CA ALA A 126 24.68 11.52 -2.05
C ALA A 126 23.43 10.61 -2.18
N LEU A 127 23.43 9.66 -3.09
CA LEU A 127 22.26 8.88 -3.47
C LEU A 127 22.13 7.61 -2.61
N ARG A 128 21.08 7.52 -1.78
CA ARG A 128 20.85 6.39 -0.85
C ARG A 128 19.90 5.36 -1.40
N HIS A 129 18.65 5.77 -1.67
CA HIS A 129 17.58 4.89 -2.14
C HIS A 129 16.77 5.57 -3.25
N GLY A 130 16.13 4.76 -4.07
CA GLY A 130 15.04 5.17 -4.94
C GLY A 130 13.76 4.48 -4.51
N VAL A 131 12.65 5.21 -4.47
CA VAL A 131 11.32 4.66 -4.24
C VAL A 131 10.48 5.02 -5.46
N VAL A 132 9.94 4.01 -6.12
CA VAL A 132 8.99 4.20 -7.24
C VAL A 132 7.63 3.69 -6.81
N ARG A 133 6.60 4.46 -7.10
CA ARG A 133 5.20 4.06 -6.94
C ARG A 133 4.55 4.13 -8.32
N CYS A 134 3.89 3.05 -8.70
CA CYS A 134 3.14 2.94 -9.94
C CYS A 134 1.67 2.84 -9.61
N GLY A 135 0.84 3.69 -10.22
CA GLY A 135 -0.61 3.56 -10.14
C GLY A 135 -1.07 2.22 -10.71
N TYR A 136 -1.97 1.56 -10.00
CA TYR A 136 -2.57 0.30 -10.43
C TYR A 136 -3.70 0.53 -11.43
N ALA A 137 -4.63 1.41 -11.06
CA ALA A 137 -5.79 1.79 -11.91
C ALA A 137 -5.57 3.11 -12.66
N THR A 138 -4.39 3.70 -12.54
CA THR A 138 -3.98 4.93 -13.24
C THR A 138 -2.62 4.74 -13.90
N ASN A 139 -2.25 5.71 -14.76
CA ASN A 139 -0.93 5.73 -15.39
C ASN A 139 0.11 6.54 -14.58
N ASP A 140 -0.25 6.99 -13.38
CA ASP A 140 0.65 7.79 -12.56
C ASP A 140 1.86 6.99 -12.10
N VAL A 141 3.04 7.60 -12.24
CA VAL A 141 4.31 7.02 -11.78
C VAL A 141 5.09 8.09 -11.02
N MET A 142 5.34 7.84 -9.74
CA MET A 142 6.06 8.73 -8.85
C MET A 142 7.43 8.15 -8.50
N LEU A 143 8.48 8.95 -8.66
CA LEU A 143 9.84 8.64 -8.21
C LEU A 143 10.21 9.50 -7.01
N VAL A 144 10.72 8.89 -5.95
CA VAL A 144 11.32 9.58 -4.80
C VAL A 144 12.79 9.21 -4.71
N LEU A 145 13.67 10.18 -4.90
CA LEU A 145 15.11 10.05 -4.71
C LEU A 145 15.47 10.35 -3.25
N VAL A 146 15.96 9.35 -2.55
CA VAL A 146 16.38 9.51 -1.14
C VAL A 146 17.86 9.81 -1.10
N VAL A 147 18.22 10.93 -0.48
CA VAL A 147 19.58 11.49 -0.53
C VAL A 147 20.16 11.79 0.86
N ASN A 148 21.49 11.71 0.94
CA ASN A 148 22.27 12.13 2.10
C ASN A 148 22.74 13.58 1.87
N GLY A 149 21.83 14.53 2.02
CA GLY A 149 22.07 15.97 1.78
C GLY A 149 20.82 16.66 1.30
N GLN A 150 20.90 17.96 1.05
CA GLN A 150 19.77 18.80 0.61
C GLN A 150 19.60 18.81 -0.92
N HIS A 151 20.68 18.52 -1.66
CA HIS A 151 20.73 18.59 -3.12
C HIS A 151 21.52 17.43 -3.71
N LEU A 152 21.25 17.12 -4.97
CA LEU A 152 22.08 16.25 -5.80
C LEU A 152 23.04 17.09 -6.65
N PRO A 153 24.25 16.59 -6.92
CA PRO A 153 25.09 17.17 -7.97
C PRO A 153 24.36 17.14 -9.32
N HIS A 154 24.46 18.21 -10.10
CA HIS A 154 23.81 18.32 -11.42
C HIS A 154 22.32 17.97 -11.41
N GLU A 155 21.61 18.40 -10.36
CA GLU A 155 20.23 17.98 -10.09
C GLU A 155 19.29 18.24 -11.27
N GLN A 156 19.34 19.43 -11.86
CA GLN A 156 18.43 19.81 -12.94
C GLN A 156 18.66 18.97 -14.20
N GLU A 157 19.90 18.78 -14.58
CA GLU A 157 20.27 17.98 -15.75
C GLU A 157 19.97 16.49 -15.54
N PHE A 158 20.20 15.99 -14.32
CA PHE A 158 19.88 14.63 -13.93
C PHE A 158 18.37 14.36 -14.01
N ILE A 159 17.53 15.26 -13.49
CA ILE A 159 16.08 15.16 -13.57
C ILE A 159 15.60 15.26 -15.03
N ALA A 160 16.18 16.14 -15.82
CA ALA A 160 15.83 16.25 -17.25
C ALA A 160 16.17 14.95 -18.00
N ALA A 161 17.30 14.31 -17.71
CA ALA A 161 17.69 13.04 -18.30
C ALA A 161 16.75 11.89 -17.90
N LEU A 162 16.36 11.82 -16.62
CA LEU A 162 15.37 10.84 -16.13
C LEU A 162 14.02 10.99 -16.84
N ARG A 163 13.51 12.20 -16.96
CA ARG A 163 12.24 12.49 -17.67
C ARG A 163 12.30 12.13 -19.15
N LYS A 164 13.45 12.31 -19.78
CA LYS A 164 13.66 11.91 -21.18
C LYS A 164 13.67 10.40 -21.34
N ALA A 165 14.29 9.68 -20.40
CA ALA A 165 14.36 8.21 -20.41
C ALA A 165 13.01 7.57 -20.03
N HIS A 166 12.25 8.21 -19.16
CA HIS A 166 11.00 7.71 -18.58
C HIS A 166 9.88 8.75 -18.72
N PRO A 167 9.28 8.89 -19.92
CA PRO A 167 8.19 9.84 -20.16
C PRO A 167 6.90 9.48 -19.37
N GLU A 168 6.78 8.25 -18.87
CA GLU A 168 5.70 7.81 -17.99
C GLU A 168 5.76 8.41 -16.58
N LEU A 169 6.90 8.98 -16.15
CA LEU A 169 6.99 9.65 -14.85
C LEU A 169 6.04 10.85 -14.80
N THR A 170 5.19 10.91 -13.77
CA THR A 170 4.29 12.03 -13.51
C THR A 170 4.81 12.96 -12.41
N SER A 171 5.69 12.46 -11.55
CA SER A 171 6.32 13.28 -10.51
C SER A 171 7.67 12.73 -10.05
N ILE A 172 8.57 13.65 -9.65
CA ILE A 172 9.87 13.32 -9.08
C ILE A 172 10.08 14.16 -7.82
N PHE A 173 10.40 13.49 -6.72
CA PHE A 173 10.68 14.10 -5.42
C PHE A 173 12.10 13.83 -4.96
N LEU A 174 12.62 14.72 -4.13
CA LEU A 174 13.82 14.49 -3.33
C LEU A 174 13.41 14.39 -1.86
N ASN A 175 13.85 13.32 -1.20
CA ASN A 175 13.66 13.10 0.22
C ASN A 175 15.03 13.11 0.92
N VAL A 176 15.15 13.94 1.95
CA VAL A 176 16.40 14.11 2.70
C VAL A 176 16.44 13.12 3.85
N ASN A 177 17.38 12.17 3.81
CA ASN A 177 17.64 11.25 4.90
C ASN A 177 19.15 11.18 5.24
N GLN A 178 19.57 11.95 6.24
CA GLN A 178 20.95 11.98 6.73
C GLN A 178 21.15 11.08 7.96
N LYS A 179 20.09 10.46 8.47
CA LYS A 179 20.16 9.61 9.65
C LYS A 179 20.73 8.23 9.31
N ARG A 180 21.55 7.69 10.20
CA ARG A 180 22.04 6.31 10.15
C ARG A 180 21.06 5.37 10.85
N THR A 181 19.92 5.15 10.22
CA THR A 181 18.84 4.27 10.71
C THR A 181 18.31 3.41 9.57
N ASN A 182 17.58 2.37 9.90
CA ASN A 182 16.92 1.49 8.91
C ASN A 182 15.73 2.17 8.19
N ALA A 183 15.34 3.39 8.59
CA ALA A 183 14.30 4.13 7.89
C ALA A 183 14.80 4.57 6.51
N ILE A 184 14.07 4.22 5.46
CA ILE A 184 14.39 4.61 4.08
C ILE A 184 14.14 6.11 3.89
N LEU A 185 12.96 6.59 4.30
CA LEU A 185 12.56 7.98 4.11
C LEU A 185 12.92 8.84 5.34
N GLY A 186 13.43 10.04 5.08
CA GLY A 186 13.59 11.10 6.06
C GLY A 186 12.32 11.96 6.19
N ARG A 187 12.40 13.01 7.01
CA ARG A 187 11.25 13.88 7.30
C ARG A 187 11.00 14.94 6.23
N GLU A 188 12.05 15.42 5.58
CA GLU A 188 11.96 16.50 4.59
C GLU A 188 11.81 15.92 3.19
N THR A 189 10.82 16.39 2.46
CA THR A 189 10.57 16.00 1.07
C THR A 189 10.21 17.22 0.26
N ARG A 190 10.85 17.41 -0.89
CA ARG A 190 10.53 18.49 -1.82
C ARG A 190 10.25 17.95 -3.22
N LEU A 191 9.36 18.61 -3.92
CA LEU A 191 9.07 18.34 -5.32
C LEU A 191 10.23 18.85 -6.19
N LEU A 192 10.72 18.01 -7.10
CA LEU A 192 11.69 18.38 -8.11
C LEU A 192 11.02 18.67 -9.46
N TRP A 193 9.98 17.89 -9.76
CA TRP A 193 9.24 18.04 -11.02
C TRP A 193 7.90 17.31 -10.96
N GLY A 194 6.90 17.84 -11.70
CA GLY A 194 5.61 17.20 -11.92
C GLY A 194 4.57 17.49 -10.86
N SER A 195 3.68 16.54 -10.62
CA SER A 195 2.55 16.68 -9.69
C SER A 195 2.98 16.55 -8.23
N THR A 196 2.25 17.19 -7.31
CA THR A 196 2.50 17.13 -5.85
C THR A 196 2.03 15.81 -5.22
N SER A 197 1.23 15.02 -5.92
CA SER A 197 0.73 13.70 -5.53
C SER A 197 0.56 12.83 -6.77
N MET A 198 0.44 11.54 -6.58
CA MET A 198 -0.09 10.62 -7.58
C MET A 198 -1.52 10.23 -7.23
N SER A 199 -2.28 9.83 -8.21
CA SER A 199 -3.64 9.34 -8.06
C SER A 199 -3.69 7.83 -8.30
N ASP A 200 -4.51 7.11 -7.52
CA ASP A 200 -4.86 5.71 -7.79
C ASP A 200 -6.30 5.42 -7.38
N LYS A 201 -6.83 4.27 -7.78
CA LYS A 201 -8.20 3.87 -7.47
C LYS A 201 -8.25 2.53 -6.77
N LEU A 202 -9.12 2.42 -5.78
CA LEU A 202 -9.48 1.18 -5.09
C LEU A 202 -11.00 1.16 -4.87
N LEU A 203 -11.67 0.08 -5.24
CA LEU A 203 -13.10 -0.15 -5.01
C LEU A 203 -13.98 1.06 -5.38
N GLY A 204 -13.70 1.68 -6.52
CA GLY A 204 -14.45 2.84 -7.02
C GLY A 204 -14.02 4.20 -6.44
N CYS A 205 -13.27 4.24 -5.35
CA CYS A 205 -12.74 5.46 -4.75
C CYS A 205 -11.42 5.89 -5.39
N THR A 206 -11.22 7.20 -5.57
CA THR A 206 -9.95 7.77 -6.05
C THR A 206 -9.19 8.36 -4.87
N PHE A 207 -7.91 8.00 -4.75
CA PHE A 207 -7.04 8.44 -3.66
C PHE A 207 -5.87 9.26 -4.18
N GLU A 208 -5.56 10.35 -3.48
CA GLU A 208 -4.31 11.09 -3.67
C GLU A 208 -3.22 10.52 -2.75
N ILE A 209 -2.07 10.19 -3.31
CA ILE A 209 -0.98 9.52 -2.62
C ILE A 209 0.25 10.42 -2.67
N GLY A 210 0.68 10.88 -1.51
CA GLY A 210 1.91 11.68 -1.37
C GLY A 210 3.17 10.80 -1.40
N PRO A 211 4.35 11.42 -1.54
CA PRO A 211 5.63 10.71 -1.63
C PRO A 211 5.97 9.88 -0.39
N THR A 212 5.50 10.28 0.78
CA THR A 212 5.74 9.60 2.07
C THR A 212 4.53 8.88 2.62
N SER A 213 3.35 9.01 2.01
CA SER A 213 2.11 8.38 2.48
C SER A 213 2.21 6.85 2.48
N PHE A 214 1.58 6.23 3.47
CA PHE A 214 1.34 4.80 3.40
C PHE A 214 0.26 4.51 2.36
N TYR A 215 0.52 3.56 1.51
CA TYR A 215 -0.45 2.98 0.56
C TYR A 215 -0.07 1.53 0.31
N GLN A 216 -1.03 0.65 0.22
CA GLN A 216 -0.81 -0.78 0.08
C GLN A 216 0.01 -1.09 -1.17
N THR A 217 0.94 -2.04 -1.05
CA THR A 217 1.87 -2.36 -2.15
C THR A 217 1.32 -3.36 -3.15
N ASN A 218 0.26 -4.08 -2.77
CA ASN A 218 -0.46 -5.03 -3.62
C ASN A 218 -1.92 -4.58 -3.75
N PRO A 219 -2.26 -3.71 -4.69
CA PRO A 219 -3.61 -3.16 -4.82
C PRO A 219 -4.66 -4.23 -5.14
N GLN A 220 -4.35 -5.25 -5.94
CA GLN A 220 -5.28 -6.34 -6.26
C GLN A 220 -5.75 -7.07 -5.00
N GLN A 221 -4.82 -7.49 -4.14
CA GLN A 221 -5.18 -8.13 -2.87
C GLN A 221 -5.73 -7.15 -1.83
N THR A 222 -5.43 -5.88 -1.97
CA THR A 222 -6.03 -4.83 -1.14
C THR A 222 -7.53 -4.70 -1.43
N GLU A 223 -7.93 -4.74 -2.69
CA GLU A 223 -9.35 -4.73 -3.06
C GLU A 223 -10.08 -5.94 -2.48
N VAL A 224 -9.50 -7.15 -2.59
CA VAL A 224 -10.07 -8.37 -1.98
C VAL A 224 -10.18 -8.24 -0.46
N LEU A 225 -9.12 -7.78 0.21
CA LEU A 225 -9.11 -7.61 1.65
C LEU A 225 -10.14 -6.57 2.12
N TYR A 226 -10.20 -5.42 1.45
CA TYR A 226 -11.13 -4.36 1.80
C TYR A 226 -12.57 -4.75 1.51
N GLN A 227 -12.83 -5.45 0.40
CA GLN A 227 -14.17 -5.95 0.10
C GLN A 227 -14.67 -6.91 1.19
N LEU A 228 -13.84 -7.87 1.64
CA LEU A 228 -14.19 -8.77 2.74
C LEU A 228 -14.51 -8.01 4.04
N ALA A 229 -13.72 -6.99 4.37
CA ALA A 229 -13.96 -6.17 5.55
C ALA A 229 -15.24 -5.34 5.43
N ILE A 230 -15.51 -4.79 4.24
CA ILE A 230 -16.72 -4.03 3.93
C ILE A 230 -17.96 -4.92 4.01
N ASP A 231 -17.93 -6.08 3.37
CA ASP A 231 -19.03 -7.03 3.39
C ASP A 231 -19.37 -7.46 4.83
N GLY A 232 -18.35 -7.77 5.64
CA GLY A 232 -18.53 -8.10 7.06
C GLY A 232 -19.11 -6.94 7.89
N ALA A 233 -18.68 -5.71 7.62
CA ALA A 233 -19.20 -4.53 8.32
C ALA A 233 -20.65 -4.23 7.93
N LEU A 234 -21.00 -4.36 6.65
CA LEU A 234 -22.35 -4.08 6.16
C LEU A 234 -23.35 -5.19 6.55
N ALA A 235 -22.94 -6.46 6.52
CA ALA A 235 -23.78 -7.58 7.00
C ALA A 235 -24.16 -7.42 8.48
N SER A 236 -23.33 -6.82 9.30
CA SER A 236 -23.62 -6.53 10.72
C SER A 236 -24.79 -5.55 10.90
N SER A 237 -25.06 -4.70 9.92
CA SER A 237 -26.19 -3.76 9.95
C SER A 237 -27.55 -4.44 9.77
N GLU A 238 -27.61 -5.51 9.01
CA GLU A 238 -28.83 -6.30 8.78
C GLU A 238 -29.22 -7.08 10.03
N LEU A 239 -28.24 -7.65 10.75
CA LEU A 239 -28.47 -8.36 12.00
C LEU A 239 -28.97 -7.45 13.11
N ALA A 240 -28.42 -6.23 13.24
CA ALA A 240 -28.87 -5.25 14.23
C ALA A 240 -30.29 -4.75 13.96
N GLY A 241 -30.70 -4.71 12.69
CA GLY A 241 -32.08 -4.37 12.28
C GLY A 241 -33.11 -5.48 12.63
N SER A 242 -32.72 -6.76 12.59
CA SER A 242 -33.58 -7.89 12.85
C SER A 242 -33.82 -8.14 14.35
N GLU A 243 -32.89 -7.81 15.22
CA GLU A 243 -33.05 -7.96 16.68
C GLU A 243 -34.02 -6.93 17.29
N LEU A 244 -34.20 -5.76 16.65
CA LEU A 244 -35.15 -4.73 17.10
C LEU A 244 -36.59 -5.02 16.73
N THR A 245 -36.86 -6.01 15.84
CA THR A 245 -38.20 -6.42 15.47
C THR A 245 -38.70 -7.65 16.23
N GLY A 246 -37.90 -8.25 17.08
CA GLY A 246 -38.15 -9.56 17.71
C GLY A 246 -38.62 -9.55 19.19
N SER A 247 -38.87 -8.39 19.83
CA SER A 247 -39.39 -8.35 21.20
C SER A 247 -40.61 -7.45 21.37
N GLU A 248 -41.78 -7.90 20.89
CA GLU A 248 -43.03 -7.50 21.45
C GLU A 248 -43.87 -8.74 21.70
N SER A 249 -43.84 -9.18 22.94
CA SER A 249 -44.79 -10.13 23.50
C SER A 249 -46.17 -9.47 23.63
N ALA A 250 -47.16 -10.21 23.22
CA ALA A 250 -48.57 -9.87 23.27
C ALA A 250 -49.00 -9.41 24.67
N ASP A 251 -49.68 -8.26 24.77
CA ASP A 251 -50.93 -8.19 25.55
C ASP A 251 -51.88 -7.12 24.98
N ALA A 252 -53.13 -7.47 25.03
CA ALA A 252 -54.24 -6.90 24.34
C ALA A 252 -54.67 -5.49 24.84
N ALA A 253 -55.16 -4.65 23.93
CA ALA A 253 -56.52 -4.08 23.99
C ALA A 253 -56.69 -2.93 22.99
N GLN A 254 -57.68 -3.12 22.16
CA GLN A 254 -58.56 -2.14 21.43
C GLN A 254 -58.22 -0.63 21.53
N ALA A 255 -57.97 0.04 20.42
CA ALA A 255 -58.80 1.17 19.97
C ALA A 255 -58.31 1.80 18.66
N SER A 256 -59.26 1.97 17.75
CA SER A 256 -59.46 3.05 16.76
C SER A 256 -58.37 3.32 15.68
N ILE A 257 -58.83 3.03 14.49
CA ILE A 257 -58.32 3.47 13.16
C ILE A 257 -58.10 5.00 13.13
N SER A 258 -56.86 5.40 12.94
CA SER A 258 -56.54 6.65 12.27
C SER A 258 -55.41 6.38 11.27
N THR A 259 -55.71 6.53 9.99
CA THR A 259 -54.77 6.60 8.90
C THR A 259 -53.75 7.71 9.14
N GLN A 260 -52.59 7.36 9.62
CA GLN A 260 -51.43 8.21 9.51
C GLN A 260 -50.38 7.52 8.66
N ALA A 261 -49.81 8.32 7.74
CA ALA A 261 -48.76 7.95 6.80
C ALA A 261 -47.66 7.14 7.49
N ALA A 262 -47.22 6.08 6.85
CA ALA A 262 -46.07 5.29 7.23
C ALA A 262 -44.87 6.23 7.32
N THR A 263 -44.56 6.69 8.52
CA THR A 263 -43.22 7.21 8.83
C THR A 263 -42.29 6.01 8.85
N SER A 264 -41.43 5.94 7.84
CA SER A 264 -40.33 4.98 7.76
C SER A 264 -39.62 4.98 9.10
N ALA A 265 -39.44 3.81 9.72
CA ALA A 265 -38.59 3.64 10.88
C ALA A 265 -37.25 4.31 10.60
N PRO A 266 -36.62 5.00 11.58
CA PRO A 266 -35.32 5.59 11.36
C PRO A 266 -34.34 4.49 10.98
N ALA A 267 -33.74 4.59 9.78
CA ALA A 267 -32.73 3.67 9.32
C ALA A 267 -31.66 3.58 10.42
N SER A 268 -31.38 2.36 10.89
CA SER A 268 -30.38 2.12 11.93
C SER A 268 -29.03 2.66 11.42
N ASN A 269 -28.46 3.65 12.10
CA ASN A 269 -27.17 4.21 11.73
C ASN A 269 -26.07 3.20 12.05
N LEU A 270 -25.44 2.63 11.03
CA LEU A 270 -24.23 1.84 11.21
C LEU A 270 -23.10 2.76 11.72
N ARG A 271 -22.50 2.42 12.85
CA ARG A 271 -21.38 3.17 13.44
C ARG A 271 -20.10 2.37 13.32
N VAL A 272 -19.10 2.94 12.64
CA VAL A 272 -17.81 2.28 12.40
C VAL A 272 -16.68 3.18 12.87
N LEU A 273 -15.71 2.58 13.57
CA LEU A 273 -14.43 3.17 13.93
C LEU A 273 -13.32 2.55 13.08
N ASP A 274 -12.67 3.36 12.24
CA ASP A 274 -11.45 3.01 11.51
C ASP A 274 -10.25 3.45 12.37
N ALA A 275 -9.76 2.57 13.22
CA ALA A 275 -8.63 2.82 14.09
C ALA A 275 -7.32 2.65 13.31
N TYR A 276 -6.43 3.65 13.42
CA TYR A 276 -5.20 3.74 12.62
C TYR A 276 -5.49 3.88 11.12
N CYS A 277 -6.45 4.73 10.79
CA CYS A 277 -7.02 4.84 9.44
C CYS A 277 -6.03 5.25 8.34
N GLY A 278 -4.84 5.75 8.68
CA GLY A 278 -3.91 6.32 7.71
C GLY A 278 -4.57 7.45 6.92
N THR A 279 -4.52 7.35 5.59
CA THR A 279 -5.23 8.28 4.68
C THR A 279 -6.71 7.90 4.48
N GLY A 280 -7.27 7.04 5.32
CA GLY A 280 -8.68 6.68 5.33
C GLY A 280 -9.10 5.69 4.24
N THR A 281 -8.17 4.95 3.63
CA THR A 281 -8.47 4.16 2.43
C THR A 281 -9.57 3.11 2.63
N ILE A 282 -9.55 2.36 3.74
CA ILE A 282 -10.58 1.34 4.00
C ILE A 282 -11.91 1.98 4.42
N GLY A 283 -11.86 2.99 5.32
CA GLY A 283 -13.05 3.68 5.80
C GLY A 283 -13.80 4.40 4.68
N LEU A 284 -13.08 5.06 3.76
CA LEU A 284 -13.68 5.75 2.62
C LEU A 284 -14.29 4.78 1.60
N CYS A 285 -13.65 3.63 1.33
CA CYS A 285 -14.24 2.58 0.51
C CYS A 285 -15.50 2.00 1.15
N LEU A 286 -15.51 1.80 2.48
CA LEU A 286 -16.72 1.39 3.21
C LEU A 286 -17.84 2.43 3.12
N ALA A 287 -17.52 3.72 3.28
CA ALA A 287 -18.50 4.79 3.16
C ALA A 287 -19.11 4.86 1.75
N HIS A 288 -18.28 4.68 0.72
CA HIS A 288 -18.74 4.60 -0.66
C HIS A 288 -19.71 3.42 -0.88
N ALA A 289 -19.35 2.23 -0.39
CA ALA A 289 -20.18 1.03 -0.50
C ALA A 289 -21.49 1.15 0.28
N ALA A 290 -21.47 1.69 1.50
CA ALA A 290 -22.64 1.95 2.32
C ALA A 290 -23.61 2.91 1.63
N GLN A 291 -23.09 4.00 1.06
CA GLN A 291 -23.89 4.96 0.29
C GLN A 291 -24.56 4.31 -0.91
N ALA A 292 -23.84 3.48 -1.66
CA ALA A 292 -24.39 2.75 -2.81
C ALA A 292 -25.53 1.80 -2.43
N GLN A 293 -25.55 1.29 -1.19
CA GLN A 293 -26.60 0.41 -0.65
C GLN A 293 -27.68 1.17 0.15
N GLY A 294 -27.61 2.50 0.22
CA GLY A 294 -28.57 3.30 0.98
C GLY A 294 -28.44 3.15 2.50
N ILE A 295 -27.32 2.64 2.99
CA ILE A 295 -27.05 2.45 4.42
C ILE A 295 -26.53 3.76 5.01
N ASN A 296 -27.16 4.23 6.09
CA ASN A 296 -26.70 5.41 6.81
C ASN A 296 -25.51 5.06 7.71
N LEU A 297 -24.31 5.54 7.36
CA LEU A 297 -23.06 5.23 8.03
C LEU A 297 -22.52 6.45 8.79
N LEU A 298 -22.19 6.26 10.06
CA LEU A 298 -21.37 7.18 10.85
C LEU A 298 -19.97 6.61 10.98
N LEU A 299 -19.04 7.09 10.15
CA LEU A 299 -17.65 6.66 10.12
C LEU A 299 -16.78 7.63 10.94
N THR A 300 -15.96 7.09 11.82
CA THR A 300 -14.93 7.84 12.55
C THR A 300 -13.56 7.24 12.25
N GLY A 301 -12.67 8.01 11.60
CA GLY A 301 -11.28 7.63 11.38
C GLY A 301 -10.34 8.26 12.42
N VAL A 302 -9.38 7.49 12.94
CA VAL A 302 -8.38 7.97 13.90
C VAL A 302 -6.97 7.58 13.44
N ASP A 303 -6.07 8.54 13.35
CA ASP A 303 -4.64 8.32 13.08
C ASP A 303 -3.78 9.33 13.86
N GLN A 304 -2.55 8.93 14.24
CA GLN A 304 -1.63 9.80 14.96
C GLN A 304 -0.85 10.78 14.06
N VAL A 305 -0.87 10.55 12.74
CA VAL A 305 -0.11 11.36 11.77
C VAL A 305 -1.04 12.41 11.18
N GLU A 306 -0.86 13.67 11.57
CA GLU A 306 -1.69 14.81 11.13
C GLU A 306 -1.82 14.90 9.60
N ASN A 307 -0.73 14.69 8.87
CA ASN A 307 -0.75 14.72 7.40
C ASN A 307 -1.68 13.64 6.78
N ASN A 308 -1.78 12.46 7.42
CA ASN A 308 -2.70 11.42 6.99
C ASN A 308 -4.16 11.87 7.13
N ILE A 309 -4.48 12.48 8.27
CA ILE A 309 -5.84 13.02 8.54
C ILE A 309 -6.20 14.13 7.57
N GLN A 310 -5.26 15.03 7.27
CA GLN A 310 -5.48 16.09 6.28
C GLN A 310 -5.74 15.53 4.87
N MET A 311 -5.06 14.45 4.50
CA MET A 311 -5.30 13.78 3.23
C MET A 311 -6.64 13.04 3.20
N ALA A 312 -7.04 12.40 4.30
CA ALA A 312 -8.32 11.70 4.40
C ALA A 312 -9.55 12.65 4.34
N ARG A 313 -9.37 13.93 4.65
CA ARG A 313 -10.42 14.96 4.62
C ARG A 313 -10.61 15.61 3.24
N ARG A 314 -9.70 15.41 2.31
CA ARG A 314 -9.78 15.91 0.93
C ARG A 314 -10.57 14.98 0.03
#